data_07f6ad3397442f534f729fda1ba607da
#
_entry.id   07f6ad3397442f534f729fda1ba607da
#
_cell.length_a   1.000
_cell.length_b   1.000
_cell.length_c   1.000
_cell.angle_alpha   90.00
_cell.angle_beta   90.00
_cell.angle_gamma   90.00
#
_symmetry.space_group_name_H-M   'P 1'
#
loop_
_entity.id
_entity.type
_entity.pdbx_description
1 polymer ?
#
loop_
_entity_poly.entity_id
_entity_poly.type
_entity_poly.pdbx_seq_one_letter_code
_entity_poly.pdbx_strand_id
1 'polypeptide(L)'
;MIDIKVLRESPDLVRASQSARGEDVTLVDRVIAADEIRRSAIVEFEALKAEQNSLSKSVGSAKGDEKAALLEKAKALSDSVKTAEGKKNLTEAEYKNIAMLLSNIVDKAAPVGGEADFKVLEEVGKPREFNFTPKDHVELGKILGAIDVERAAKVSGARFYYLTGVGALLELALVNYAITSASKAGFIPVIPPVLVKPAAMEGTGFLGQAAENVFHLKDEDFYLVGTSEVALAALHMDEILDSKSLPIRYAGYSPCFRKEAGSYGKDTRGIIRVHQFDKVEMFSYCAMQDAEAEHQRLLNWEKEFLNAMEIPYRVIDVATGDLGSSANRKFDCEAWIPTQNAYREVTSTSNCSDFQARRLNIRIKTESATTPVATLNGTLVAIPRMIVAILENHQQSDGSVVIPKALQGLLGMERFTPVAN
;
A
#
# COMPACT_ATOMS: atom_id res chain seq x y z
N MET A 1 -2.10 -10.86 -5.83
CA MET A 1 -3.05 -11.87 -6.36
C MET A 1 -2.82 -13.18 -5.63
N ILE A 2 -3.90 -13.85 -5.22
CA ILE A 2 -3.80 -15.16 -4.55
C ILE A 2 -3.20 -16.20 -5.54
N ASP A 3 -2.37 -17.12 -5.02
CA ASP A 3 -1.84 -18.23 -5.82
C ASP A 3 -2.99 -19.11 -6.31
N ILE A 4 -3.06 -19.34 -7.61
CA ILE A 4 -4.10 -20.20 -8.22
C ILE A 4 -4.06 -21.63 -7.68
N LYS A 5 -2.90 -22.12 -7.23
CA LYS A 5 -2.80 -23.43 -6.58
C LYS A 5 -3.60 -23.46 -5.28
N VAL A 6 -3.51 -22.41 -4.46
CA VAL A 6 -4.28 -22.30 -3.21
C VAL A 6 -5.79 -22.25 -3.51
N LEU A 7 -6.20 -21.51 -4.54
CA LEU A 7 -7.60 -21.46 -4.98
C LEU A 7 -8.14 -22.83 -5.41
N ARG A 8 -7.31 -23.65 -6.08
CA ARG A 8 -7.72 -25.00 -6.54
C ARG A 8 -7.70 -26.04 -5.43
N GLU A 9 -6.66 -26.01 -4.58
CA GLU A 9 -6.40 -27.05 -3.58
C GLU A 9 -7.13 -26.79 -2.26
N SER A 10 -7.37 -25.51 -1.94
CA SER A 10 -7.95 -25.08 -0.66
C SER A 10 -8.94 -23.90 -0.84
N PRO A 11 -9.96 -24.02 -1.69
CA PRO A 11 -10.90 -22.92 -1.95
C PRO A 11 -11.65 -22.46 -0.68
N ASP A 12 -11.91 -23.37 0.26
CA ASP A 12 -12.59 -23.04 1.52
C ASP A 12 -11.76 -22.13 2.42
N LEU A 13 -10.42 -22.25 2.39
CA LEU A 13 -9.54 -21.30 3.07
C LEU A 13 -9.74 -19.87 2.52
N VAL A 14 -9.84 -19.76 1.20
CA VAL A 14 -10.03 -18.45 0.56
C VAL A 14 -11.43 -17.90 0.85
N ARG A 15 -12.47 -18.75 0.79
CA ARG A 15 -13.85 -18.35 1.16
C ARG A 15 -13.93 -17.88 2.62
N ALA A 16 -13.31 -18.61 3.54
CA ALA A 16 -13.25 -18.22 4.96
C ALA A 16 -12.55 -16.86 5.14
N SER A 17 -11.47 -16.62 4.40
CA SER A 17 -10.76 -15.35 4.41
C SER A 17 -11.61 -14.19 3.86
N GLN A 18 -12.28 -14.35 2.72
CA GLN A 18 -13.17 -13.32 2.18
C GLN A 18 -14.34 -13.04 3.13
N SER A 19 -14.92 -14.10 3.74
CA SER A 19 -15.97 -13.97 4.76
C SER A 19 -15.48 -13.18 5.99
N ALA A 20 -14.28 -13.45 6.48
CA ALA A 20 -13.69 -12.72 7.61
C ALA A 20 -13.47 -11.24 7.30
N ARG A 21 -13.24 -10.87 6.02
CA ARG A 21 -13.17 -9.49 5.55
C ARG A 21 -14.53 -8.83 5.34
N GLY A 22 -15.63 -9.60 5.40
CA GLY A 22 -16.97 -9.11 5.02
C GLY A 22 -17.16 -8.95 3.51
N GLU A 23 -16.34 -9.63 2.70
CA GLU A 23 -16.36 -9.55 1.23
C GLU A 23 -17.15 -10.67 0.59
N ASP A 24 -17.47 -10.52 -0.72
CA ASP A 24 -18.26 -11.49 -1.49
C ASP A 24 -17.52 -12.82 -1.68
N VAL A 25 -17.96 -13.86 -0.96
CA VAL A 25 -17.39 -15.20 -1.02
C VAL A 25 -17.65 -15.89 -2.39
N THR A 26 -18.71 -15.48 -3.13
CA THR A 26 -19.04 -16.08 -4.43
C THR A 26 -18.01 -15.75 -5.49
N LEU A 27 -17.21 -14.71 -5.27
CA LEU A 27 -16.11 -14.34 -6.15
C LEU A 27 -15.07 -15.47 -6.27
N VAL A 28 -14.86 -16.25 -5.22
CA VAL A 28 -13.95 -17.41 -5.23
C VAL A 28 -14.39 -18.43 -6.28
N ASP A 29 -15.69 -18.76 -6.33
CA ASP A 29 -16.26 -19.72 -7.31
C ASP A 29 -16.15 -19.17 -8.74
N ARG A 30 -16.37 -17.87 -8.92
CA ARG A 30 -16.22 -17.20 -10.21
C ARG A 30 -14.78 -17.26 -10.72
N VAL A 31 -13.79 -17.08 -9.86
CA VAL A 31 -12.36 -17.19 -10.24
C VAL A 31 -12.01 -18.64 -10.61
N ILE A 32 -12.50 -19.62 -9.86
CA ILE A 32 -12.25 -21.03 -10.15
C ILE A 32 -12.87 -21.41 -11.50
N ALA A 33 -14.13 -21.01 -11.77
CA ALA A 33 -14.79 -21.26 -13.05
C ALA A 33 -14.03 -20.60 -14.23
N ALA A 34 -13.59 -19.34 -14.06
CA ALA A 34 -12.80 -18.66 -15.07
C ALA A 34 -11.44 -19.35 -15.33
N ASP A 35 -10.81 -19.91 -14.29
CA ASP A 35 -9.57 -20.68 -14.45
C ASP A 35 -9.79 -21.99 -15.19
N GLU A 36 -10.92 -22.69 -14.99
CA GLU A 36 -11.27 -23.90 -15.74
C GLU A 36 -11.45 -23.61 -17.22
N ILE A 37 -12.18 -22.53 -17.56
CA ILE A 37 -12.38 -22.08 -18.94
C ILE A 37 -11.05 -21.72 -19.58
N ARG A 38 -10.20 -20.96 -18.87
CA ARG A 38 -8.85 -20.58 -19.33
C ARG A 38 -8.00 -21.81 -19.61
N ARG A 39 -7.94 -22.78 -18.71
CA ARG A 39 -7.17 -24.02 -18.89
C ARG A 39 -7.64 -24.81 -20.10
N SER A 40 -8.95 -24.93 -20.29
CA SER A 40 -9.52 -25.60 -21.46
C SER A 40 -9.12 -24.93 -22.76
N ALA A 41 -9.15 -23.60 -22.81
CA ALA A 41 -8.73 -22.82 -23.98
C ALA A 41 -7.21 -22.96 -24.27
N ILE A 42 -6.37 -23.02 -23.23
CA ILE A 42 -4.93 -23.27 -23.38
C ILE A 42 -4.67 -24.65 -23.98
N VAL A 43 -5.31 -25.70 -23.44
CA VAL A 43 -5.16 -27.07 -23.94
C VAL A 43 -5.61 -27.19 -25.41
N GLU A 44 -6.74 -26.58 -25.77
CA GLU A 44 -7.23 -26.52 -27.15
C GLU A 44 -6.21 -25.85 -28.11
N PHE A 45 -5.69 -24.69 -27.70
CA PHE A 45 -4.68 -23.97 -28.48
C PHE A 45 -3.39 -24.77 -28.65
N GLU A 46 -2.87 -25.38 -27.56
CA GLU A 46 -1.65 -26.17 -27.61
C GLU A 46 -1.80 -27.41 -28.50
N ALA A 47 -2.94 -28.11 -28.45
CA ALA A 47 -3.24 -29.23 -29.30
C ALA A 47 -3.24 -28.85 -30.79
N LEU A 48 -3.97 -27.80 -31.16
CA LEU A 48 -4.02 -27.30 -32.54
C LEU A 48 -2.64 -26.80 -33.02
N LYS A 49 -1.86 -26.18 -32.13
CA LYS A 49 -0.49 -25.74 -32.45
C LYS A 49 0.47 -26.88 -32.69
N ALA A 50 0.36 -27.96 -31.90
CA ALA A 50 1.12 -29.19 -32.12
C ALA A 50 0.78 -29.87 -33.46
N GLU A 51 -0.52 -29.93 -33.80
CA GLU A 51 -1.00 -30.46 -35.09
C GLU A 51 -0.47 -29.59 -36.26
N GLN A 52 -0.53 -28.27 -36.15
CA GLN A 52 0.00 -27.33 -37.15
C GLN A 52 1.50 -27.55 -37.39
N ASN A 53 2.26 -27.75 -36.32
CA ASN A 53 3.70 -28.00 -36.43
C ASN A 53 4.00 -29.36 -37.11
N SER A 54 3.19 -30.39 -36.83
CA SER A 54 3.29 -31.71 -37.46
C SER A 54 2.94 -31.63 -38.96
N LEU A 55 1.81 -30.99 -39.29
CA LEU A 55 1.36 -30.82 -40.66
C LEU A 55 2.36 -30.02 -41.51
N SER A 56 2.96 -28.97 -40.93
CA SER A 56 3.99 -28.18 -41.61
C SER A 56 5.23 -29.01 -42.03
N LYS A 57 5.63 -29.96 -41.19
CA LYS A 57 6.70 -30.93 -41.52
C LYS A 57 6.31 -31.84 -42.68
N SER A 58 5.05 -32.32 -42.66
CA SER A 58 4.55 -33.19 -43.74
C SER A 58 4.44 -32.48 -45.09
N VAL A 59 3.98 -31.19 -45.09
CA VAL A 59 3.95 -30.34 -46.29
C VAL A 59 5.37 -30.14 -46.89
N GLY A 60 6.40 -30.03 -46.03
CA GLY A 60 7.79 -29.88 -46.44
C GLY A 60 8.33 -31.08 -47.19
N SER A 61 7.86 -32.32 -46.90
CA SER A 61 8.29 -33.55 -47.53
C SER A 61 7.43 -34.04 -48.71
N ALA A 62 6.20 -33.52 -48.85
CA ALA A 62 5.25 -33.94 -49.86
C ALA A 62 5.50 -33.31 -51.24
N LYS A 63 5.08 -34.03 -52.34
CA LYS A 63 5.22 -33.61 -53.72
C LYS A 63 3.90 -33.78 -54.45
N GLY A 64 3.72 -33.03 -55.60
CA GLY A 64 2.52 -33.15 -56.46
C GLY A 64 1.19 -32.85 -55.78
N ASP A 65 0.20 -33.63 -56.12
CA ASP A 65 -1.19 -33.42 -55.64
C ASP A 65 -1.36 -33.61 -54.13
N GLU A 66 -0.53 -34.45 -53.55
CA GLU A 66 -0.48 -34.65 -52.09
C GLU A 66 -0.09 -33.33 -51.38
N LYS A 67 0.88 -32.59 -51.92
CA LYS A 67 1.30 -31.30 -51.37
C LYS A 67 0.19 -30.27 -51.43
N ALA A 68 -0.58 -30.23 -52.55
CA ALA A 68 -1.70 -29.29 -52.71
C ALA A 68 -2.81 -29.56 -51.66
N ALA A 69 -3.17 -30.83 -51.45
CA ALA A 69 -4.17 -31.23 -50.42
C ALA A 69 -3.69 -30.90 -48.98
N LEU A 70 -2.40 -31.10 -48.68
CA LEU A 70 -1.83 -30.75 -47.37
C LEU A 70 -1.74 -29.23 -47.16
N LEU A 71 -1.53 -28.42 -48.20
CA LEU A 71 -1.56 -26.97 -48.12
C LEU A 71 -2.98 -26.43 -47.82
N GLU A 72 -4.04 -27.01 -48.42
CA GLU A 72 -5.40 -26.63 -48.04
C GLU A 72 -5.73 -26.96 -46.58
N LYS A 73 -5.34 -28.14 -46.10
CA LYS A 73 -5.47 -28.50 -44.70
C LYS A 73 -4.68 -27.59 -43.78
N ALA A 74 -3.44 -27.21 -44.17
CA ALA A 74 -2.61 -26.30 -43.40
C ALA A 74 -3.23 -24.91 -43.28
N LYS A 75 -3.91 -24.42 -44.33
CA LYS A 75 -4.65 -23.14 -44.32
C LYS A 75 -5.82 -23.20 -43.34
N ALA A 76 -6.68 -24.23 -43.45
CA ALA A 76 -7.80 -24.40 -42.53
C ALA A 76 -7.35 -24.53 -41.06
N LEU A 77 -6.27 -25.30 -40.81
CA LEU A 77 -5.71 -25.46 -39.49
C LEU A 77 -5.09 -24.15 -38.95
N SER A 78 -4.47 -23.33 -39.81
CA SER A 78 -3.94 -22.01 -39.44
C SER A 78 -5.06 -21.08 -38.94
N ASP A 79 -6.23 -21.09 -39.60
CA ASP A 79 -7.40 -20.32 -39.16
C ASP A 79 -7.94 -20.81 -37.81
N SER A 80 -7.97 -22.14 -37.62
CA SER A 80 -8.36 -22.74 -36.34
C SER A 80 -7.38 -22.37 -35.20
N VAL A 81 -6.08 -22.40 -35.43
CA VAL A 81 -5.05 -21.99 -34.46
C VAL A 81 -5.22 -20.53 -34.08
N LYS A 82 -5.45 -19.64 -35.07
CA LYS A 82 -5.68 -18.22 -34.82
C LYS A 82 -6.92 -17.96 -33.98
N THR A 83 -7.99 -18.69 -34.23
CA THR A 83 -9.25 -18.63 -33.46
C THR A 83 -9.03 -19.08 -32.02
N ALA A 84 -8.36 -20.23 -31.83
CA ALA A 84 -8.04 -20.76 -30.52
C ALA A 84 -7.07 -19.83 -29.72
N GLU A 85 -6.13 -19.20 -30.38
CA GLU A 85 -5.24 -18.18 -29.77
C GLU A 85 -6.04 -16.97 -29.27
N GLY A 86 -6.96 -16.47 -30.10
CA GLY A 86 -7.87 -15.39 -29.71
C GLY A 86 -8.72 -15.78 -28.48
N LYS A 87 -9.28 -16.98 -28.45
CA LYS A 87 -10.05 -17.50 -27.32
C LYS A 87 -9.19 -17.63 -26.06
N LYS A 88 -7.98 -18.17 -26.18
CA LYS A 88 -7.01 -18.28 -25.09
C LYS A 88 -6.72 -16.89 -24.49
N ASN A 89 -6.40 -15.91 -25.32
CA ASN A 89 -6.06 -14.56 -24.86
C ASN A 89 -7.23 -13.87 -24.16
N LEU A 90 -8.46 -14.06 -24.67
CA LEU A 90 -9.68 -13.53 -24.04
C LEU A 90 -9.93 -14.17 -22.67
N THR A 91 -9.84 -15.49 -22.58
CA THR A 91 -10.06 -16.19 -21.30
C THR A 91 -8.95 -15.92 -20.26
N GLU A 92 -7.71 -15.71 -20.69
CA GLU A 92 -6.63 -15.27 -19.81
C GLU A 92 -6.88 -13.87 -19.24
N ALA A 93 -7.34 -12.92 -20.09
CA ALA A 93 -7.69 -11.58 -19.65
C ALA A 93 -8.89 -11.59 -18.68
N GLU A 94 -9.94 -12.36 -18.98
CA GLU A 94 -11.11 -12.49 -18.13
C GLU A 94 -10.76 -13.10 -16.77
N TYR A 95 -10.01 -14.19 -16.74
CA TYR A 95 -9.49 -14.78 -15.51
C TYR A 95 -8.71 -13.76 -14.68
N LYS A 96 -7.76 -13.04 -15.31
CA LYS A 96 -6.95 -12.02 -14.64
C LYS A 96 -7.84 -10.94 -14.02
N ASN A 97 -8.81 -10.41 -14.78
CA ASN A 97 -9.69 -9.35 -14.30
C ASN A 97 -10.50 -9.79 -13.07
N ILE A 98 -11.06 -11.00 -13.08
CA ILE A 98 -11.84 -11.52 -11.96
C ILE A 98 -10.92 -11.82 -10.76
N ALA A 99 -9.77 -12.46 -10.98
CA ALA A 99 -8.80 -12.78 -9.93
C ALA A 99 -8.22 -11.56 -9.24
N MET A 100 -8.13 -10.42 -9.94
CA MET A 100 -7.67 -9.14 -9.38
C MET A 100 -8.67 -8.52 -8.39
N LEU A 101 -9.91 -8.96 -8.38
CA LEU A 101 -10.93 -8.50 -7.42
C LEU A 101 -10.81 -9.18 -6.04
N LEU A 102 -10.17 -10.36 -5.97
CA LEU A 102 -9.96 -11.04 -4.69
C LEU A 102 -8.93 -10.30 -3.84
N SER A 103 -9.28 -10.05 -2.59
CA SER A 103 -8.35 -9.56 -1.57
C SER A 103 -7.43 -10.68 -1.06
N ASN A 104 -6.32 -10.28 -0.44
CA ASN A 104 -5.34 -11.22 0.12
C ASN A 104 -5.95 -12.11 1.21
N ILE A 105 -5.36 -13.28 1.42
CA ILE A 105 -5.73 -14.20 2.50
C ILE A 105 -5.33 -13.56 3.83
N VAL A 106 -6.27 -13.53 4.79
CA VAL A 106 -6.02 -12.99 6.13
C VAL A 106 -5.17 -13.93 6.96
N ASP A 107 -4.34 -13.36 7.82
CA ASP A 107 -3.61 -14.12 8.84
C ASP A 107 -4.59 -14.68 9.89
N LYS A 108 -4.37 -15.91 10.32
CA LYS A 108 -5.21 -16.59 11.34
C LYS A 108 -5.20 -15.89 12.70
N ALA A 109 -4.16 -15.12 13.00
CA ALA A 109 -4.02 -14.40 14.25
C ALA A 109 -4.69 -13.01 14.23
N ALA A 110 -5.08 -12.50 13.04
CA ALA A 110 -5.77 -11.23 12.94
C ALA A 110 -7.16 -11.30 13.61
N PRO A 111 -7.58 -10.28 14.38
CA PRO A 111 -8.92 -10.22 14.96
C PRO A 111 -9.99 -10.24 13.86
N VAL A 112 -11.03 -11.04 14.03
CA VAL A 112 -12.15 -11.10 13.07
C VAL A 112 -13.20 -10.09 13.47
N GLY A 113 -13.61 -9.23 12.51
CA GLY A 113 -14.66 -8.21 12.75
C GLY A 113 -14.48 -6.97 11.90
N GLY A 114 -15.24 -5.92 12.20
CA GLY A 114 -15.18 -4.61 11.56
C GLY A 114 -14.17 -3.66 12.22
N GLU A 115 -14.18 -2.37 11.82
CA GLU A 115 -13.24 -1.33 12.30
C GLU A 115 -13.14 -1.25 13.84
N ALA A 116 -14.23 -1.51 14.58
CA ALA A 116 -14.25 -1.43 16.03
C ALA A 116 -13.73 -2.69 16.76
N ASP A 117 -13.52 -3.80 16.05
CA ASP A 117 -13.16 -5.10 16.62
C ASP A 117 -11.64 -5.34 16.69
N PHE A 118 -10.85 -4.27 16.59
CA PHE A 118 -9.40 -4.34 16.75
C PHE A 118 -9.00 -4.80 18.16
N LYS A 119 -7.79 -5.33 18.28
CA LYS A 119 -7.23 -5.71 19.58
C LYS A 119 -6.10 -4.76 19.97
N VAL A 120 -6.21 -4.14 21.15
CA VAL A 120 -5.09 -3.37 21.73
C VAL A 120 -4.01 -4.36 22.18
N LEU A 121 -2.80 -4.18 21.65
CA LEU A 121 -1.62 -5.00 21.97
C LEU A 121 -0.78 -4.36 23.07
N GLU A 122 -0.65 -3.03 23.04
CA GLU A 122 0.23 -2.28 23.92
C GLU A 122 -0.24 -0.83 24.05
N GLU A 123 -0.07 -0.24 25.24
CA GLU A 123 -0.21 1.20 25.48
C GLU A 123 1.12 1.73 26.01
N VAL A 124 1.62 2.80 25.40
CA VAL A 124 2.92 3.41 25.71
C VAL A 124 2.75 4.86 26.12
N GLY A 125 3.32 5.23 27.25
CA GLY A 125 3.17 6.55 27.84
C GLY A 125 1.80 6.74 28.49
N LYS A 126 1.58 7.92 29.05
CA LYS A 126 0.29 8.32 29.64
C LYS A 126 -0.14 9.65 29.04
N PRO A 127 -1.42 9.82 28.65
CA PRO A 127 -1.96 11.11 28.29
C PRO A 127 -1.60 12.16 29.34
N ARG A 128 -1.11 13.31 28.89
CA ARG A 128 -0.77 14.40 29.77
C ARG A 128 -2.04 15.05 30.34
N GLU A 129 -2.07 15.21 31.65
CA GLU A 129 -3.09 16.03 32.31
C GLU A 129 -2.67 17.51 32.23
N PHE A 130 -3.54 18.35 31.64
CA PHE A 130 -3.32 19.77 31.53
C PHE A 130 -3.99 20.49 32.68
N ASN A 131 -3.31 21.48 33.28
CA ASN A 131 -3.90 22.40 34.26
C ASN A 131 -4.53 23.64 33.60
N PHE A 132 -4.73 23.59 32.28
CA PHE A 132 -5.39 24.60 31.45
C PHE A 132 -6.19 23.89 30.36
N THR A 133 -7.10 24.60 29.70
CA THR A 133 -7.84 24.05 28.54
C THR A 133 -6.92 23.94 27.33
N PRO A 134 -6.62 22.72 26.84
CA PRO A 134 -5.77 22.54 25.67
C PRO A 134 -6.44 23.10 24.42
N LYS A 135 -5.65 23.73 23.55
CA LYS A 135 -6.07 24.24 22.24
C LYS A 135 -5.85 23.18 21.17
N ASP A 136 -6.69 23.16 20.16
CA ASP A 136 -6.50 22.30 19.02
C ASP A 136 -5.34 22.80 18.12
N HIS A 137 -4.88 21.93 17.25
CA HIS A 137 -3.77 22.22 16.34
C HIS A 137 -4.04 23.36 15.35
N VAL A 138 -5.29 23.71 15.06
CA VAL A 138 -5.67 24.85 14.22
C VAL A 138 -5.47 26.15 14.98
N GLU A 139 -5.91 26.20 16.24
CA GLU A 139 -5.69 27.34 17.11
C GLU A 139 -4.22 27.55 17.42
N LEU A 140 -3.50 26.47 17.76
CA LEU A 140 -2.04 26.51 17.97
C LEU A 140 -1.31 26.91 16.68
N GLY A 141 -1.72 26.37 15.54
CA GLY A 141 -1.16 26.72 14.25
C GLY A 141 -1.29 28.20 13.92
N LYS A 142 -2.42 28.81 14.28
CA LYS A 142 -2.64 30.27 14.15
C LYS A 142 -1.76 31.07 15.11
N ILE A 143 -1.73 30.67 16.38
CA ILE A 143 -0.92 31.33 17.43
C ILE A 143 0.58 31.31 17.08
N LEU A 144 1.06 30.22 16.53
CA LEU A 144 2.46 30.01 16.16
C LEU A 144 2.80 30.51 14.75
N GLY A 145 1.82 30.92 13.95
CA GLY A 145 2.02 31.22 12.53
C GLY A 145 2.47 30.00 11.72
N ALA A 146 2.01 28.79 12.10
CA ALA A 146 2.50 27.52 11.61
C ALA A 146 1.60 26.84 10.57
N ILE A 147 0.26 27.04 10.67
CA ILE A 147 -0.75 26.38 9.83
C ILE A 147 -1.75 27.42 9.34
N ASP A 148 -2.01 27.47 8.03
CA ASP A 148 -3.01 28.34 7.41
C ASP A 148 -3.97 27.55 6.53
N VAL A 149 -5.11 27.20 7.06
CA VAL A 149 -6.19 26.49 6.33
C VAL A 149 -7.09 27.48 5.59
N GLU A 150 -7.21 28.74 6.02
CA GLU A 150 -8.09 29.72 5.39
C GLU A 150 -7.57 30.16 4.02
N ARG A 151 -6.26 30.45 3.93
CA ARG A 151 -5.63 30.78 2.64
C ARG A 151 -5.56 29.58 1.73
N ALA A 152 -5.31 28.39 2.25
CA ALA A 152 -5.31 27.15 1.47
C ALA A 152 -6.69 26.89 0.83
N ALA A 153 -7.77 27.13 1.58
CA ALA A 153 -9.13 26.98 1.05
C ALA A 153 -9.42 27.92 -0.13
N LYS A 154 -8.85 29.12 -0.17
CA LYS A 154 -8.98 30.04 -1.31
C LYS A 154 -8.29 29.53 -2.57
N VAL A 155 -7.17 28.83 -2.42
CA VAL A 155 -6.34 28.35 -3.55
C VAL A 155 -6.79 26.99 -4.06
N SER A 156 -7.09 26.05 -3.15
CA SER A 156 -7.30 24.64 -3.49
C SER A 156 -8.62 24.06 -2.98
N GLY A 157 -9.37 24.79 -2.17
CA GLY A 157 -10.61 24.30 -1.56
C GLY A 157 -10.39 23.72 -0.16
N ALA A 158 -11.43 23.04 0.35
CA ALA A 158 -11.41 22.42 1.66
C ALA A 158 -10.37 21.26 1.71
N ARG A 159 -9.90 20.93 2.94
CA ARG A 159 -8.92 19.84 3.19
C ARG A 159 -7.56 20.05 2.55
N PHE A 160 -7.19 21.30 2.25
CA PHE A 160 -5.83 21.72 1.96
C PHE A 160 -5.33 22.66 3.06
N TYR A 161 -4.04 22.78 3.20
CA TYR A 161 -3.38 23.62 4.21
C TYR A 161 -2.05 24.16 3.67
N TYR A 162 -1.64 25.27 4.22
CA TYR A 162 -0.25 25.72 4.14
C TYR A 162 0.42 25.47 5.48
N LEU A 163 1.62 24.96 5.46
CA LEU A 163 2.57 25.09 6.56
C LEU A 163 3.42 26.33 6.33
N THR A 164 3.51 27.16 7.35
CA THR A 164 4.26 28.42 7.29
C THR A 164 5.21 28.53 8.49
N GLY A 165 6.26 29.33 8.37
CA GLY A 165 7.19 29.58 9.47
C GLY A 165 7.65 28.30 10.17
N VAL A 166 7.41 28.22 11.48
CA VAL A 166 7.81 27.05 12.30
C VAL A 166 7.11 25.76 11.92
N GLY A 167 5.92 25.81 11.31
CA GLY A 167 5.22 24.62 10.80
C GLY A 167 5.97 23.97 9.63
N ALA A 168 6.43 24.77 8.68
CA ALA A 168 7.23 24.27 7.55
C ALA A 168 8.60 23.74 8.04
N LEU A 169 9.24 24.41 8.99
CA LEU A 169 10.48 23.93 9.60
C LEU A 169 10.27 22.60 10.33
N LEU A 170 9.15 22.44 11.04
CA LEU A 170 8.82 21.19 11.75
C LEU A 170 8.64 20.03 10.76
N GLU A 171 7.95 20.25 9.63
CA GLU A 171 7.83 19.22 8.58
C GLU A 171 9.20 18.78 8.06
N LEU A 172 10.07 19.74 7.66
CA LEU A 172 11.40 19.44 7.17
C LEU A 172 12.25 18.69 8.21
N ALA A 173 12.13 19.04 9.49
CA ALA A 173 12.82 18.35 10.58
C ALA A 173 12.31 16.93 10.78
N LEU A 174 10.99 16.70 10.72
CA LEU A 174 10.37 15.38 10.80
C LEU A 174 10.82 14.46 9.65
N VAL A 175 10.80 14.98 8.42
CA VAL A 175 11.27 14.24 7.23
C VAL A 175 12.75 13.89 7.37
N ASN A 176 13.59 14.85 7.76
CA ASN A 176 15.02 14.63 7.95
C ASN A 176 15.28 13.57 9.03
N TYR A 177 14.62 13.68 10.17
CA TYR A 177 14.76 12.72 11.26
C TYR A 177 14.32 11.31 10.82
N ALA A 178 13.16 11.19 10.15
CA ALA A 178 12.65 9.92 9.67
C ALA A 178 13.60 9.24 8.68
N ILE A 179 14.04 9.96 7.64
CA ILE A 179 14.93 9.42 6.60
C ILE A 179 16.30 9.05 7.17
N THR A 180 16.86 9.88 8.04
CA THR A 180 18.19 9.61 8.64
C THR A 180 18.13 8.45 9.63
N SER A 181 17.04 8.31 10.40
CA SER A 181 16.83 7.17 11.29
C SER A 181 16.64 5.87 10.51
N ALA A 182 15.82 5.88 9.46
CA ALA A 182 15.65 4.74 8.57
C ALA A 182 16.97 4.34 7.89
N SER A 183 17.76 5.30 7.41
CA SER A 183 19.08 5.02 6.81
C SER A 183 20.03 4.34 7.79
N LYS A 184 20.05 4.78 9.05
CA LYS A 184 20.86 4.14 10.12
C LYS A 184 20.36 2.72 10.44
N ALA A 185 19.07 2.45 10.25
CA ALA A 185 18.45 1.13 10.41
C ALA A 185 18.64 0.21 9.19
N GLY A 186 19.36 0.67 8.15
CA GLY A 186 19.69 -0.10 6.95
C GLY A 186 18.68 0.02 5.81
N PHE A 187 17.78 1.01 5.85
CA PHE A 187 16.93 1.34 4.70
C PHE A 187 17.70 2.19 3.69
N ILE A 188 17.40 1.98 2.42
CA ILE A 188 17.86 2.82 1.32
C ILE A 188 16.88 3.99 1.18
N PRO A 189 17.31 5.26 1.39
CA PRO A 189 16.46 6.42 1.16
C PRO A 189 16.09 6.56 -0.33
N VAL A 190 14.81 6.84 -0.61
CA VAL A 190 14.28 7.01 -1.97
C VAL A 190 13.35 8.22 -2.04
N ILE A 191 13.47 9.01 -3.10
CA ILE A 191 12.47 10.00 -3.50
C ILE A 191 11.81 9.46 -4.78
N PRO A 192 10.68 8.77 -4.66
CA PRO A 192 10.04 8.11 -5.79
C PRO A 192 9.17 9.07 -6.61
N PRO A 193 8.84 8.73 -7.86
CA PRO A 193 7.84 9.47 -8.64
C PRO A 193 6.46 9.34 -7.96
N VAL A 194 5.69 10.43 -8.01
CA VAL A 194 4.31 10.47 -7.48
C VAL A 194 3.25 10.22 -8.54
N LEU A 195 3.63 10.31 -9.82
CA LEU A 195 2.82 9.92 -10.97
C LEU A 195 3.23 8.50 -11.40
N VAL A 196 2.28 7.58 -11.38
CA VAL A 196 2.53 6.18 -11.69
C VAL A 196 1.58 5.66 -12.78
N LYS A 197 2.04 4.66 -13.54
CA LYS A 197 1.25 3.99 -14.56
C LYS A 197 0.16 3.09 -13.92
N PRO A 198 -0.91 2.75 -14.65
CA PRO A 198 -1.97 1.85 -14.18
C PRO A 198 -1.43 0.53 -13.60
N ALA A 199 -0.44 -0.08 -14.26
CA ALA A 199 0.14 -1.36 -13.83
C ALA A 199 0.70 -1.35 -12.40
N ALA A 200 1.28 -0.22 -11.96
CA ALA A 200 1.77 -0.08 -10.58
C ALA A 200 0.62 0.00 -9.58
N MET A 201 -0.44 0.76 -9.90
CA MET A 201 -1.64 0.88 -9.07
C MET A 201 -2.43 -0.43 -8.97
N GLU A 202 -2.60 -1.14 -10.10
CA GLU A 202 -3.25 -2.46 -10.14
C GLU A 202 -2.44 -3.50 -9.35
N GLY A 203 -1.13 -3.51 -9.56
CA GLY A 203 -0.22 -4.45 -8.92
C GLY A 203 -0.22 -4.35 -7.40
N THR A 204 -0.36 -3.14 -6.88
CA THR A 204 -0.41 -2.89 -5.44
C THR A 204 -1.81 -3.04 -4.83
N GLY A 205 -2.87 -3.09 -5.67
CA GLY A 205 -4.25 -3.30 -5.22
C GLY A 205 -5.06 -2.01 -5.01
N PHE A 206 -4.53 -0.85 -5.38
CA PHE A 206 -5.21 0.45 -5.16
C PHE A 206 -6.32 0.76 -6.17
N LEU A 207 -6.43 0.03 -7.30
CA LEU A 207 -7.54 0.16 -8.25
C LEU A 207 -8.70 -0.82 -7.98
N GLY A 208 -8.72 -1.48 -6.82
CA GLY A 208 -9.85 -2.26 -6.33
C GLY A 208 -10.84 -1.39 -5.53
N GLN A 209 -11.12 -1.79 -4.30
CA GLN A 209 -12.02 -1.09 -3.37
C GLN A 209 -11.62 0.36 -3.08
N ALA A 210 -10.33 0.68 -3.11
CA ALA A 210 -9.80 2.03 -2.86
C ALA A 210 -9.79 2.95 -4.08
N ALA A 211 -10.26 2.51 -5.26
CA ALA A 211 -10.15 3.25 -6.52
C ALA A 211 -10.84 4.64 -6.47
N GLU A 212 -11.92 4.78 -5.71
CA GLU A 212 -12.61 6.06 -5.53
C GLU A 212 -11.76 7.13 -4.82
N ASN A 213 -10.75 6.72 -4.05
CA ASN A 213 -9.82 7.61 -3.34
C ASN A 213 -8.63 8.07 -4.18
N VAL A 214 -8.48 7.55 -5.39
CA VAL A 214 -7.32 7.81 -6.25
C VAL A 214 -7.59 8.94 -7.24
N PHE A 215 -6.66 9.89 -7.36
CA PHE A 215 -6.67 10.89 -8.43
C PHE A 215 -6.12 10.27 -9.71
N HIS A 216 -6.90 10.34 -10.79
CA HIS A 216 -6.55 9.85 -12.13
C HIS A 216 -6.46 11.00 -13.12
N LEU A 217 -5.33 11.12 -13.81
CA LEU A 217 -5.11 12.03 -14.94
C LEU A 217 -5.47 11.27 -16.22
N LYS A 218 -6.71 11.44 -16.68
CA LYS A 218 -7.30 10.60 -17.74
C LYS A 218 -6.59 10.70 -19.09
N ASP A 219 -6.13 11.90 -19.45
CA ASP A 219 -5.58 12.16 -20.78
C ASP A 219 -4.20 11.53 -20.97
N GLU A 220 -3.40 11.45 -19.88
CA GLU A 220 -2.06 10.85 -19.90
C GLU A 220 -2.03 9.42 -19.29
N ASP A 221 -3.17 8.94 -18.81
CA ASP A 221 -3.32 7.64 -18.12
C ASP A 221 -2.30 7.43 -16.98
N PHE A 222 -2.17 8.46 -16.13
CA PHE A 222 -1.38 8.41 -14.89
C PHE A 222 -2.26 8.57 -13.67
N TYR A 223 -1.77 8.03 -12.56
CA TYR A 223 -2.39 8.15 -11.25
C TYR A 223 -1.46 8.87 -10.28
N LEU A 224 -2.01 9.76 -9.44
CA LEU A 224 -1.30 10.30 -8.29
C LEU A 224 -1.33 9.28 -7.14
N VAL A 225 -0.16 9.00 -6.57
CA VAL A 225 -0.06 8.02 -5.48
C VAL A 225 -0.69 8.54 -4.18
N GLY A 226 -1.43 7.69 -3.48
CA GLY A 226 -1.92 7.96 -2.11
C GLY A 226 -0.91 7.58 -1.03
N THR A 227 0.21 6.97 -1.44
CA THR A 227 1.34 6.53 -0.62
C THR A 227 2.51 6.16 -1.54
N SER A 228 3.74 6.40 -1.11
CA SER A 228 4.92 5.95 -1.86
C SER A 228 5.05 4.42 -1.93
N GLU A 229 4.30 3.68 -1.12
CA GLU A 229 4.17 2.22 -1.24
C GLU A 229 3.99 1.77 -2.68
N VAL A 230 3.13 2.46 -3.45
CA VAL A 230 2.85 2.09 -4.85
C VAL A 230 4.10 2.12 -5.71
N ALA A 231 4.86 3.21 -5.64
CA ALA A 231 6.08 3.38 -6.41
C ALA A 231 7.19 2.44 -5.92
N LEU A 232 7.29 2.25 -4.59
CA LEU A 232 8.28 1.37 -3.98
C LEU A 232 8.00 -0.11 -4.27
N ALA A 233 6.74 -0.54 -4.21
CA ALA A 233 6.34 -1.91 -4.56
C ALA A 233 6.54 -2.22 -6.05
N ALA A 234 6.38 -1.23 -6.93
CA ALA A 234 6.57 -1.40 -8.36
C ALA A 234 8.03 -1.20 -8.81
N LEU A 235 8.94 -0.79 -7.91
CA LEU A 235 10.34 -0.51 -8.25
C LEU A 235 11.03 -1.70 -8.93
N HIS A 236 10.70 -2.92 -8.50
CA HIS A 236 11.24 -4.17 -9.02
C HIS A 236 10.22 -4.96 -9.89
N MET A 237 9.23 -4.28 -10.47
CA MET A 237 8.24 -4.92 -11.33
C MET A 237 8.93 -5.65 -12.49
N ASP A 238 8.48 -6.90 -12.74
CA ASP A 238 9.02 -7.82 -13.76
C ASP A 238 10.47 -8.31 -13.51
N GLU A 239 11.02 -8.10 -12.32
CA GLU A 239 12.39 -8.51 -11.97
C GLU A 239 12.44 -9.85 -11.23
N ILE A 240 13.60 -10.50 -11.35
CA ILE A 240 14.01 -11.65 -10.54
C ILE A 240 15.19 -11.22 -9.67
N LEU A 241 14.94 -11.06 -8.38
CA LEU A 241 15.91 -10.62 -7.39
C LEU A 241 16.81 -11.79 -6.96
N ASP A 242 18.04 -11.50 -6.55
CA ASP A 242 18.91 -12.47 -5.90
C ASP A 242 18.45 -12.67 -4.45
N SER A 243 18.17 -13.91 -4.06
CA SER A 243 17.78 -14.23 -2.68
C SER A 243 18.83 -13.85 -1.63
N LYS A 244 20.10 -13.72 -2.00
CA LYS A 244 21.20 -13.30 -1.11
C LYS A 244 21.15 -11.80 -0.78
N SER A 245 20.44 -10.98 -1.58
CA SER A 245 20.28 -9.55 -1.33
C SER A 245 19.15 -9.23 -0.35
N LEU A 246 18.34 -10.22 0.03
CA LEU A 246 17.21 -10.02 0.92
C LEU A 246 17.63 -9.96 2.41
N PRO A 247 16.95 -9.17 3.24
CA PRO A 247 15.86 -8.27 2.88
C PRO A 247 16.36 -6.97 2.23
N ILE A 248 15.63 -6.48 1.21
CA ILE A 248 15.86 -5.16 0.60
C ILE A 248 14.85 -4.19 1.22
N ARG A 249 15.33 -3.09 1.80
CA ARG A 249 14.51 -2.11 2.51
C ARG A 249 14.67 -0.73 1.93
N TYR A 250 13.54 -0.05 1.67
CA TYR A 250 13.49 1.32 1.17
C TYR A 250 12.73 2.22 2.13
N ALA A 251 13.20 3.46 2.29
CA ALA A 251 12.47 4.53 2.97
C ALA A 251 12.15 5.62 1.94
N GLY A 252 10.89 5.68 1.51
CA GLY A 252 10.41 6.58 0.47
C GLY A 252 9.79 7.84 1.06
N TYR A 253 10.33 9.01 0.72
CA TYR A 253 9.69 10.29 1.02
C TYR A 253 8.95 10.80 -0.21
N SER A 254 7.67 11.08 -0.06
CA SER A 254 6.87 11.68 -1.13
C SER A 254 5.65 12.45 -0.63
N PRO A 255 5.17 13.43 -1.40
CA PRO A 255 3.77 13.85 -1.37
C PRO A 255 2.85 12.67 -1.65
N CYS A 256 1.69 12.68 -0.98
CA CYS A 256 0.63 11.69 -1.11
C CYS A 256 -0.69 12.41 -1.39
N PHE A 257 -1.55 11.81 -2.22
CA PHE A 257 -2.78 12.44 -2.70
C PHE A 257 -3.96 11.50 -2.52
N ARG A 258 -5.01 11.94 -1.81
CA ARG A 258 -6.22 11.14 -1.56
C ARG A 258 -7.47 11.99 -1.76
N LYS A 259 -8.46 11.46 -2.48
CA LYS A 259 -9.76 12.13 -2.63
C LYS A 259 -10.59 12.12 -1.35
N GLU A 260 -10.23 11.27 -0.38
CA GLU A 260 -10.97 11.11 0.88
C GLU A 260 -12.48 10.87 0.66
N ALA A 261 -12.81 10.10 -0.39
CA ALA A 261 -14.16 9.68 -0.72
C ALA A 261 -14.77 8.88 0.45
N GLY A 262 -16.06 9.05 0.72
CA GLY A 262 -16.73 8.36 1.83
C GLY A 262 -16.49 8.95 3.22
N SER A 263 -15.59 9.95 3.38
CA SER A 263 -15.27 10.57 4.67
C SER A 263 -16.06 11.87 4.95
N TYR A 264 -17.27 11.99 4.40
CA TYR A 264 -18.12 13.16 4.60
C TYR A 264 -18.42 13.39 6.09
N GLY A 265 -18.12 14.61 6.57
CA GLY A 265 -18.34 14.99 7.96
C GLY A 265 -17.30 14.49 8.98
N LYS A 266 -16.39 13.57 8.61
CA LYS A 266 -15.30 13.13 9.47
C LYS A 266 -14.10 14.06 9.34
N ASP A 267 -13.52 14.50 10.49
CA ASP A 267 -12.30 15.32 10.55
C ASP A 267 -12.27 16.50 9.57
N THR A 268 -13.37 17.27 9.50
CA THR A 268 -13.51 18.40 8.57
C THR A 268 -12.70 19.62 8.99
N ARG A 269 -12.29 19.68 10.27
CA ARG A 269 -11.48 20.77 10.86
C ARG A 269 -10.03 20.33 10.97
N GLY A 270 -9.13 21.19 10.51
CA GLY A 270 -7.68 21.01 10.67
C GLY A 270 -7.03 20.16 9.57
N ILE A 271 -5.92 19.50 9.94
CA ILE A 271 -5.02 18.83 8.99
C ILE A 271 -4.88 17.32 9.23
N ILE A 272 -5.74 16.70 10.05
CA ILE A 272 -5.71 15.25 10.30
C ILE A 272 -6.05 14.46 9.02
N ARG A 273 -7.02 14.97 8.24
CA ARG A 273 -7.53 14.32 7.02
C ARG A 273 -7.57 15.34 5.87
N VAL A 274 -6.61 15.20 4.96
CA VAL A 274 -6.33 16.17 3.91
C VAL A 274 -6.13 15.49 2.55
N HIS A 275 -6.32 16.23 1.46
CA HIS A 275 -6.18 15.72 0.09
C HIS A 275 -4.74 15.57 -0.37
N GLN A 276 -3.83 16.36 0.20
CA GLN A 276 -2.40 16.33 -0.07
C GLN A 276 -1.62 16.40 1.23
N PHE A 277 -0.64 15.51 1.40
CA PHE A 277 0.22 15.46 2.59
C PHE A 277 1.53 14.76 2.28
N ASP A 278 2.55 15.02 3.07
CA ASP A 278 3.84 14.36 2.93
C ASP A 278 3.95 13.17 3.89
N LYS A 279 4.65 12.13 3.43
CA LYS A 279 4.82 10.88 4.17
C LYS A 279 6.20 10.26 3.92
N VAL A 280 6.79 9.71 4.96
CA VAL A 280 7.92 8.78 4.84
C VAL A 280 7.40 7.37 5.06
N GLU A 281 7.56 6.53 4.04
CA GLU A 281 7.10 5.14 4.00
C GLU A 281 8.27 4.19 4.03
N MET A 282 8.22 3.21 4.90
CA MET A 282 9.10 2.05 4.89
C MET A 282 8.52 0.98 3.96
N PHE A 283 9.35 0.37 3.15
CA PHE A 283 8.98 -0.76 2.29
C PHE A 283 10.05 -1.84 2.34
N SER A 284 9.64 -3.10 2.47
CA SER A 284 10.56 -4.22 2.55
C SER A 284 10.17 -5.33 1.58
N TYR A 285 11.17 -5.87 0.89
CA TYR A 285 11.10 -7.15 0.19
C TYR A 285 11.89 -8.16 1.00
N CYS A 286 11.27 -9.26 1.41
CA CYS A 286 11.95 -10.32 2.15
C CYS A 286 11.53 -11.71 1.68
N ALA A 287 12.22 -12.75 2.14
CA ALA A 287 11.79 -14.11 1.90
C ALA A 287 10.49 -14.40 2.66
N MET A 288 9.62 -15.27 2.11
CA MET A 288 8.30 -15.55 2.69
C MET A 288 8.36 -16.02 4.16
N GLN A 289 9.35 -16.83 4.49
CA GLN A 289 9.55 -17.34 5.86
C GLN A 289 9.95 -16.26 6.87
N ASP A 290 10.45 -15.11 6.40
CA ASP A 290 10.93 -14.01 7.25
C ASP A 290 9.88 -12.90 7.38
N ALA A 291 8.74 -12.99 6.67
CA ALA A 291 7.75 -11.93 6.56
C ALA A 291 7.14 -11.52 7.92
N GLU A 292 6.86 -12.47 8.81
CA GLU A 292 6.34 -12.15 10.14
C GLU A 292 7.36 -11.40 11.00
N ALA A 293 8.60 -11.87 11.02
CA ALA A 293 9.69 -11.21 11.75
C ALA A 293 9.97 -9.81 11.20
N GLU A 294 9.90 -9.64 9.87
CA GLU A 294 10.09 -8.35 9.23
C GLU A 294 8.92 -7.40 9.54
N HIS A 295 7.68 -7.90 9.62
CA HIS A 295 6.51 -7.10 10.01
C HIS A 295 6.66 -6.56 11.44
N GLN A 296 7.06 -7.40 12.39
CA GLN A 296 7.35 -6.96 13.77
C GLN A 296 8.49 -5.93 13.82
N ARG A 297 9.46 -6.05 12.94
CA ARG A 297 10.57 -5.10 12.84
C ARG A 297 10.12 -3.73 12.33
N LEU A 298 9.25 -3.68 11.31
CA LEU A 298 8.63 -2.43 10.83
C LEU A 298 7.84 -1.76 11.94
N LEU A 299 7.00 -2.51 12.67
CA LEU A 299 6.25 -2.00 13.82
C LEU A 299 7.19 -1.43 14.91
N ASN A 300 8.31 -2.08 15.18
CA ASN A 300 9.26 -1.59 16.17
C ASN A 300 9.88 -0.25 15.76
N TRP A 301 10.20 -0.03 14.49
CA TRP A 301 10.70 1.28 14.01
C TRP A 301 9.64 2.37 14.10
N GLU A 302 8.36 2.08 13.86
CA GLU A 302 7.26 3.03 14.11
C GLU A 302 7.18 3.40 15.59
N LYS A 303 7.28 2.43 16.49
CA LYS A 303 7.31 2.65 17.95
C LYS A 303 8.52 3.48 18.38
N GLU A 304 9.72 3.20 17.85
CA GLU A 304 10.93 3.96 18.13
C GLU A 304 10.78 5.42 17.68
N PHE A 305 10.17 5.65 16.51
CA PHE A 305 9.89 7.00 16.03
C PHE A 305 8.92 7.75 16.96
N LEU A 306 7.81 7.12 17.36
CA LEU A 306 6.82 7.71 18.28
C LEU A 306 7.42 8.00 19.66
N ASN A 307 8.26 7.11 20.17
CA ASN A 307 8.98 7.32 21.42
C ASN A 307 9.94 8.52 21.33
N ALA A 308 10.61 8.70 20.19
CA ALA A 308 11.48 9.85 19.95
C ALA A 308 10.70 11.19 19.84
N MET A 309 9.43 11.13 19.45
CA MET A 309 8.51 12.27 19.44
C MET A 309 7.88 12.54 20.81
N GLU A 310 8.14 11.70 21.80
CA GLU A 310 7.67 11.83 23.20
C GLU A 310 6.13 11.93 23.29
N ILE A 311 5.41 11.14 22.44
CA ILE A 311 3.94 11.14 22.33
C ILE A 311 3.39 9.87 22.94
N PRO A 312 2.33 9.92 23.79
CA PRO A 312 1.60 8.74 24.23
C PRO A 312 0.85 8.09 23.05
N TYR A 313 0.95 6.77 22.93
CA TYR A 313 0.30 6.03 21.86
C TYR A 313 -0.13 4.65 22.31
N ARG A 314 -0.99 4.00 21.54
CA ARG A 314 -1.28 2.57 21.65
C ARG A 314 -0.98 1.87 20.31
N VAL A 315 -0.72 0.57 20.41
CA VAL A 315 -0.57 -0.32 19.24
C VAL A 315 -1.81 -1.20 19.18
N ILE A 316 -2.42 -1.29 18.01
CA ILE A 316 -3.57 -2.17 17.77
C ILE A 316 -3.27 -3.18 16.67
N ASP A 317 -3.83 -4.38 16.82
CA ASP A 317 -3.94 -5.39 15.78
C ASP A 317 -5.28 -5.16 15.07
N VAL A 318 -5.23 -4.81 13.81
CA VAL A 318 -6.39 -4.34 13.03
C VAL A 318 -7.28 -5.52 12.65
N ALA A 319 -8.59 -5.35 12.79
CA ALA A 319 -9.55 -6.40 12.46
C ALA A 319 -9.66 -6.65 10.96
N THR A 320 -10.03 -7.88 10.60
CA THR A 320 -10.03 -8.38 9.22
C THR A 320 -10.88 -7.57 8.25
N GLY A 321 -11.99 -6.97 8.72
CA GLY A 321 -12.88 -6.14 7.91
C GLY A 321 -12.36 -4.73 7.64
N ASP A 322 -11.28 -4.29 8.33
CA ASP A 322 -10.62 -3.00 8.12
C ASP A 322 -9.25 -3.13 7.42
N LEU A 323 -8.89 -4.34 7.00
CA LEU A 323 -7.67 -4.58 6.24
C LEU A 323 -7.81 -4.06 4.81
N GLY A 324 -6.81 -3.34 4.32
CA GLY A 324 -6.67 -3.06 2.89
C GLY A 324 -6.57 -4.37 2.08
N SER A 325 -7.01 -4.35 0.82
CA SER A 325 -7.12 -5.55 -0.03
C SER A 325 -5.81 -6.34 -0.19
N SER A 326 -4.66 -5.69 -0.11
CA SER A 326 -3.34 -6.33 -0.20
C SER A 326 -2.83 -6.90 1.13
N ALA A 327 -3.30 -6.39 2.27
CA ALA A 327 -2.79 -6.77 3.58
C ALA A 327 -3.29 -8.16 4.01
N ASN A 328 -2.36 -8.99 4.47
CA ASN A 328 -2.63 -10.23 5.17
C ASN A 328 -2.88 -9.97 6.67
N ARG A 329 -2.11 -9.06 7.27
CA ARG A 329 -2.22 -8.56 8.64
C ARG A 329 -1.73 -7.12 8.71
N LYS A 330 -2.28 -6.33 9.62
CA LYS A 330 -1.96 -4.91 9.78
C LYS A 330 -1.89 -4.56 11.26
N PHE A 331 -0.91 -3.76 11.64
CA PHE A 331 -0.85 -3.10 12.95
C PHE A 331 -0.89 -1.59 12.74
N ASP A 332 -1.63 -0.89 13.60
CA ASP A 332 -1.63 0.57 13.63
C ASP A 332 -1.06 1.06 14.96
N CYS A 333 -0.29 2.15 14.90
CA CYS A 333 0.01 2.94 16.08
C CYS A 333 -0.88 4.18 16.08
N GLU A 334 -1.61 4.36 17.17
CA GLU A 334 -2.53 5.47 17.36
C GLU A 334 -2.01 6.40 18.45
N ALA A 335 -1.74 7.66 18.12
CA ALA A 335 -1.31 8.68 19.07
C ALA A 335 -2.50 9.27 19.82
N TRP A 336 -2.31 9.60 21.09
CA TRP A 336 -3.28 10.35 21.85
C TRP A 336 -3.42 11.78 21.34
N ILE A 337 -4.64 12.23 21.10
CA ILE A 337 -4.96 13.60 20.70
C ILE A 337 -5.77 14.28 21.81
N PRO A 338 -5.15 15.17 22.59
CA PRO A 338 -5.77 15.75 23.78
C PRO A 338 -7.13 16.41 23.58
N THR A 339 -7.28 17.19 22.52
CA THR A 339 -8.53 17.92 22.26
C THR A 339 -9.66 17.03 21.77
N GLN A 340 -9.33 15.85 21.24
CA GLN A 340 -10.32 14.86 20.84
C GLN A 340 -10.60 13.82 21.95
N ASN A 341 -9.80 13.82 23.00
CA ASN A 341 -9.85 12.83 24.08
C ASN A 341 -9.91 11.41 23.53
N ALA A 342 -9.08 11.12 22.50
CA ALA A 342 -9.08 9.88 21.75
C ALA A 342 -7.71 9.56 21.18
N TYR A 343 -7.47 8.27 20.96
CA TYR A 343 -6.36 7.79 20.15
C TYR A 343 -6.70 7.89 18.66
N ARG A 344 -5.73 8.31 17.85
CA ARG A 344 -5.89 8.47 16.40
C ARG A 344 -4.71 7.84 15.67
N GLU A 345 -5.00 7.07 14.64
CA GLU A 345 -3.99 6.46 13.78
C GLU A 345 -3.02 7.51 13.22
N VAL A 346 -1.73 7.31 13.48
CA VAL A 346 -0.64 8.14 12.96
C VAL A 346 0.34 7.37 12.09
N THR A 347 0.49 6.06 12.34
CA THR A 347 1.27 5.15 11.50
C THR A 347 0.55 3.81 11.36
N SER A 348 0.88 3.06 10.31
CA SER A 348 0.38 1.71 10.11
C SER A 348 1.39 0.86 9.36
N THR A 349 1.49 -0.44 9.69
CA THR A 349 2.33 -1.39 8.97
C THR A 349 1.56 -2.63 8.55
N SER A 350 1.78 -3.09 7.33
CA SER A 350 1.08 -4.21 6.72
C SER A 350 2.05 -5.26 6.18
N ASN A 351 1.74 -6.52 6.48
CA ASN A 351 2.30 -7.66 5.76
C ASN A 351 1.39 -7.98 4.57
N CYS A 352 1.92 -7.91 3.36
CA CYS A 352 1.20 -8.22 2.12
C CYS A 352 1.51 -9.63 1.60
N SER A 353 2.32 -10.41 2.31
CA SER A 353 2.80 -11.72 1.84
C SER A 353 3.31 -11.65 0.39
N ASP A 354 2.97 -12.60 -0.47
CA ASP A 354 3.34 -12.60 -1.89
C ASP A 354 2.30 -11.94 -2.82
N PHE A 355 1.27 -11.33 -2.26
CA PHE A 355 0.12 -10.83 -3.01
C PHE A 355 0.48 -9.76 -4.05
N GLN A 356 1.24 -8.74 -3.65
CA GLN A 356 1.68 -7.67 -4.54
C GLN A 356 2.77 -8.18 -5.50
N ALA A 357 3.71 -8.97 -5.01
CA ALA A 357 4.79 -9.54 -5.81
C ALA A 357 4.25 -10.40 -6.97
N ARG A 358 3.17 -11.19 -6.74
CA ARG A 358 2.52 -11.96 -7.81
C ARG A 358 1.85 -11.06 -8.86
N ARG A 359 1.25 -9.95 -8.46
CA ARG A 359 0.63 -8.98 -9.37
C ARG A 359 1.67 -8.22 -10.20
N LEU A 360 2.78 -7.85 -9.56
CA LEU A 360 3.89 -7.10 -10.14
C LEU A 360 4.95 -7.99 -10.78
N ASN A 361 4.75 -9.34 -10.78
CA ASN A 361 5.68 -10.32 -11.33
C ASN A 361 7.10 -10.21 -10.74
N ILE A 362 7.20 -9.91 -9.44
CA ILE A 362 8.47 -9.84 -8.72
C ILE A 362 8.76 -11.21 -8.12
N ARG A 363 9.94 -11.74 -8.38
CA ARG A 363 10.35 -13.08 -7.96
C ARG A 363 11.73 -13.05 -7.36
N ILE A 364 12.07 -14.08 -6.61
CA ILE A 364 13.43 -14.35 -6.14
C ILE A 364 13.95 -15.64 -6.74
N LYS A 365 15.22 -15.64 -7.07
CA LYS A 365 15.93 -16.85 -7.49
C LYS A 365 16.60 -17.46 -6.27
N THR A 366 16.18 -18.68 -5.92
CA THR A 366 16.85 -19.55 -4.94
C THR A 366 17.70 -20.59 -5.67
N GLU A 367 18.45 -21.40 -4.94
CA GLU A 367 19.24 -22.48 -5.55
C GLU A 367 18.39 -23.53 -6.28
N SER A 368 17.15 -23.76 -5.83
CA SER A 368 16.28 -24.82 -6.32
C SER A 368 15.10 -24.32 -7.17
N ALA A 369 14.68 -23.05 -7.04
CA ALA A 369 13.47 -22.56 -7.67
C ALA A 369 13.48 -21.04 -7.87
N THR A 370 12.48 -20.56 -8.65
CA THR A 370 12.10 -19.15 -8.69
C THR A 370 10.72 -19.01 -8.05
N THR A 371 10.63 -18.22 -6.97
CA THR A 371 9.40 -18.05 -6.16
C THR A 371 9.06 -16.57 -5.98
N PRO A 372 7.80 -16.22 -5.69
CA PRO A 372 7.46 -14.87 -5.29
C PRO A 372 8.21 -14.45 -4.01
N VAL A 373 8.39 -13.15 -3.84
CA VAL A 373 8.94 -12.52 -2.64
C VAL A 373 7.78 -12.02 -1.77
N ALA A 374 7.98 -11.89 -0.46
CA ALA A 374 7.06 -11.16 0.40
C ALA A 374 7.31 -9.66 0.30
N THR A 375 6.24 -8.87 0.32
CA THR A 375 6.27 -7.41 0.40
C THR A 375 5.61 -6.94 1.70
N LEU A 376 6.21 -5.94 2.32
CA LEU A 376 5.69 -5.30 3.52
C LEU A 376 5.85 -3.80 3.41
N ASN A 377 4.92 -3.07 3.98
CA ASN A 377 4.99 -1.62 4.07
C ASN A 377 4.74 -1.15 5.50
N GLY A 378 5.17 0.07 5.79
CA GLY A 378 4.88 0.72 7.07
C GLY A 378 5.12 2.21 6.99
N THR A 379 4.18 3.00 7.49
CA THR A 379 4.32 4.45 7.60
C THR A 379 5.30 4.79 8.73
N LEU A 380 6.49 5.28 8.40
CA LEU A 380 7.39 5.79 9.44
C LEU A 380 6.84 7.10 10.02
N VAL A 381 6.35 8.01 9.18
CA VAL A 381 5.65 9.23 9.61
C VAL A 381 4.71 9.75 8.53
N ALA A 382 3.46 10.00 8.89
CA ALA A 382 2.51 10.84 8.16
C ALA A 382 2.60 12.25 8.75
N ILE A 383 3.21 13.17 8.00
CA ILE A 383 3.65 14.48 8.52
C ILE A 383 2.52 15.28 9.18
N PRO A 384 1.35 15.51 8.56
CA PRO A 384 0.35 16.37 9.20
C PRO A 384 -0.23 15.75 10.47
N ARG A 385 -0.41 14.43 10.52
CA ARG A 385 -0.89 13.74 11.74
C ARG A 385 0.13 13.86 12.88
N MET A 386 1.42 13.74 12.55
CA MET A 386 2.51 13.90 13.53
C MET A 386 2.62 15.35 14.01
N ILE A 387 2.48 16.34 13.13
CA ILE A 387 2.40 17.76 13.51
C ILE A 387 1.26 18.00 14.50
N VAL A 388 0.06 17.46 14.22
CA VAL A 388 -1.09 17.54 15.13
C VAL A 388 -0.75 16.95 16.50
N ALA A 389 -0.21 15.73 16.51
CA ALA A 389 0.15 15.04 17.75
C ALA A 389 1.20 15.83 18.56
N ILE A 390 2.23 16.36 17.91
CA ILE A 390 3.28 17.17 18.56
C ILE A 390 2.69 18.47 19.13
N LEU A 391 1.95 19.24 18.32
CA LEU A 391 1.39 20.52 18.76
C LEU A 391 0.46 20.34 19.96
N GLU A 392 -0.44 19.36 19.90
CA GLU A 392 -1.45 19.19 20.94
C GLU A 392 -0.89 18.56 22.23
N ASN A 393 0.06 17.61 22.15
CA ASN A 393 0.62 16.99 23.36
C ASN A 393 1.67 17.87 24.06
N HIS A 394 2.43 18.68 23.31
CA HIS A 394 3.56 19.45 23.87
C HIS A 394 3.25 20.92 24.11
N GLN A 395 1.99 21.35 23.93
CA GLN A 395 1.55 22.72 24.18
C GLN A 395 1.71 23.16 25.64
N GLN A 396 1.90 24.46 25.84
CA GLN A 396 1.98 25.09 27.14
C GLN A 396 0.84 26.11 27.31
N SER A 397 0.58 26.53 28.55
CA SER A 397 -0.50 27.47 28.88
C SER A 397 -0.41 28.82 28.16
N ASP A 398 0.81 29.24 27.81
CA ASP A 398 1.09 30.48 27.07
C ASP A 398 0.94 30.34 25.55
N GLY A 399 0.54 29.16 25.04
CA GLY A 399 0.40 28.84 23.62
C GLY A 399 1.71 28.49 22.92
N SER A 400 2.82 28.43 23.64
CA SER A 400 4.07 27.88 23.11
C SER A 400 4.01 26.33 23.05
N VAL A 401 4.90 25.72 22.26
CA VAL A 401 4.99 24.27 22.13
C VAL A 401 6.43 23.83 22.34
N VAL A 402 6.68 22.95 23.30
CA VAL A 402 8.01 22.36 23.52
C VAL A 402 8.31 21.38 22.40
N ILE A 403 9.48 21.45 21.81
CA ILE A 403 9.90 20.59 20.70
C ILE A 403 10.46 19.29 21.27
N PRO A 404 10.06 18.11 20.74
CA PRO A 404 10.67 16.84 21.10
C PRO A 404 12.20 16.90 21.00
N LYS A 405 12.90 16.32 21.97
CA LYS A 405 14.38 16.39 22.05
C LYS A 405 15.07 15.94 20.77
N ALA A 406 14.52 14.93 20.12
CA ALA A 406 15.05 14.39 18.87
C ALA A 406 15.06 15.41 17.72
N LEU A 407 14.21 16.44 17.75
CA LEU A 407 14.08 17.46 16.72
C LEU A 407 14.79 18.76 17.05
N GLN A 408 15.13 19.02 18.33
CA GLN A 408 15.71 20.29 18.77
C GLN A 408 17.01 20.65 18.05
N GLY A 409 17.89 19.65 17.86
CA GLY A 409 19.15 19.85 17.12
C GLY A 409 18.96 20.17 15.64
N LEU A 410 17.91 19.63 15.01
CA LEU A 410 17.58 19.90 13.61
C LEU A 410 16.94 21.28 13.42
N LEU A 411 16.20 21.74 14.42
CA LEU A 411 15.48 23.02 14.40
C LEU A 411 16.30 24.18 14.97
N GLY A 412 17.36 23.88 15.73
CA GLY A 412 18.18 24.90 16.41
C GLY A 412 17.44 25.65 17.52
N MET A 413 16.33 25.07 18.03
CA MET A 413 15.50 25.66 19.09
C MET A 413 14.83 24.57 19.93
N GLU A 414 14.46 24.92 21.18
CA GLU A 414 13.81 23.99 22.11
C GLU A 414 12.30 24.17 22.18
N ARG A 415 11.77 25.28 21.66
CA ARG A 415 10.36 25.65 21.78
C ARG A 415 9.92 26.54 20.61
N PHE A 416 8.71 26.34 20.15
CA PHE A 416 7.99 27.29 19.30
C PHE A 416 7.27 28.30 20.20
N THR A 417 7.41 29.58 19.91
CA THR A 417 6.78 30.67 20.66
C THR A 417 5.69 31.33 19.83
N PRO A 418 4.60 31.83 20.47
CA PRO A 418 3.59 32.60 19.78
C PRO A 418 4.21 33.75 18.97
N VAL A 419 3.69 33.95 17.75
CA VAL A 419 4.10 35.12 16.95
C VAL A 419 3.54 36.40 17.56
N ALA A 420 4.32 37.47 17.55
CA ALA A 420 3.83 38.79 17.97
C ALA A 420 2.69 39.22 17.01
N ASN A 421 1.56 39.63 17.58
CA ASN A 421 0.43 40.19 16.83
C ASN A 421 0.80 41.53 16.20
#